data_fdb6eecaabbd233c3a900d4c8232dfdf
#
_entry.id   fdb6eecaabbd233c3a900d4c8232dfdf
#
_cell.length_a   1.000
_cell.length_b   1.000
_cell.length_c   1.000
_cell.angle_alpha   90.00
_cell.angle_beta   90.00
_cell.angle_gamma   90.00
#
_symmetry.space_group_name_H-M   'P 1'
#
loop_
_entity.id
_entity.type
_entity.pdbx_description
1 polymer ?
#
loop_
_entity_poly.entity_id
_entity_poly.type
_entity_poly.pdbx_seq_one_letter_code
_entity_poly.pdbx_strand_id
1 'polypeptide(L)'
;MLMAQAPSDHVEVGAFADYFRLSDSSPVRNFVGVGGRVAFAVRPSIQLEAEMAYDFKRNYTSTFTNGVSTELVDSQLHTLHGYFGPKFQTGSGPFRVFITGKAGFDNFSVNNQNATTGFVNQVGLTNGSTFFALYPGGGFEAFAGPIGIRAEIGDDIYFRSGPHNNLRATFGPQFRF
;
A
#
# COMPACT_ATOMS: atom_id res chain seq x y z
N MET A 1 -30.21 -13.62 31.53
CA MET A 1 -29.02 -12.80 31.32
C MET A 1 -29.05 -12.34 29.87
N LEU A 2 -29.58 -11.14 29.61
CA LEU A 2 -29.64 -10.55 28.26
C LEU A 2 -28.22 -10.20 27.88
N MET A 3 -27.64 -10.92 26.93
CA MET A 3 -26.45 -10.47 26.21
C MET A 3 -26.88 -9.22 25.45
N ALA A 4 -26.41 -8.05 25.85
CA ALA A 4 -26.50 -6.87 25.05
C ALA A 4 -25.75 -7.19 23.74
N GLN A 5 -26.48 -7.30 22.64
CA GLN A 5 -25.86 -7.27 21.32
C GLN A 5 -25.11 -5.95 21.23
N ALA A 6 -23.78 -6.05 21.16
CA ALA A 6 -22.98 -4.90 20.78
C ALA A 6 -23.53 -4.38 19.44
N PRO A 7 -23.69 -3.06 19.28
CA PRO A 7 -24.09 -2.50 17.99
C PRO A 7 -23.15 -3.07 16.95
N SER A 8 -23.71 -3.65 15.90
CA SER A 8 -22.95 -4.19 14.79
C SER A 8 -22.27 -3.00 14.12
N ASP A 9 -20.97 -2.83 14.34
CA ASP A 9 -20.17 -1.84 13.64
C ASP A 9 -20.29 -2.12 12.15
N HIS A 10 -21.00 -1.26 11.43
CA HIS A 10 -21.27 -1.48 10.01
C HIS A 10 -20.20 -0.87 9.12
N VAL A 11 -19.52 0.17 9.61
CA VAL A 11 -18.53 0.94 8.86
C VAL A 11 -17.29 1.16 9.70
N GLU A 12 -16.14 0.93 9.11
CA GLU A 12 -14.85 1.28 9.67
C GLU A 12 -14.13 2.24 8.72
N VAL A 13 -13.54 3.30 9.28
CA VAL A 13 -12.76 4.29 8.53
C VAL A 13 -11.42 4.48 9.21
N GLY A 14 -10.34 4.45 8.45
CA GLY A 14 -8.99 4.61 9.01
C GLY A 14 -8.08 5.46 8.13
N ALA A 15 -7.12 6.11 8.78
CA ALA A 15 -5.95 6.67 8.12
C ALA A 15 -4.73 5.87 8.55
N PHE A 16 -3.69 5.82 7.72
CA PHE A 16 -2.50 5.04 8.02
C PHE A 16 -1.23 5.63 7.43
N ALA A 17 -0.11 5.39 8.09
CA ALA A 17 1.21 5.49 7.51
C ALA A 17 1.46 4.23 6.66
N ASP A 18 2.03 4.40 5.50
CA ASP A 18 2.38 3.35 4.55
C ASP A 18 3.90 3.19 4.46
N TYR A 19 4.36 1.97 4.47
CA TYR A 19 5.73 1.60 4.16
C TYR A 19 5.71 0.59 3.02
N PHE A 20 6.32 0.97 1.90
CA PHE A 20 6.41 0.15 0.70
C PHE A 20 7.88 -0.09 0.33
N ARG A 21 8.26 -1.38 0.20
CA ARG A 21 9.59 -1.80 -0.21
C ARG A 21 9.55 -2.40 -1.59
N LEU A 22 10.03 -1.65 -2.57
CA LEU A 22 10.19 -2.10 -3.94
C LEU A 22 11.41 -3.03 -4.03
N SER A 23 11.14 -4.34 -3.95
CA SER A 23 12.16 -5.39 -3.85
C SER A 23 12.83 -5.68 -5.19
N ASP A 24 12.12 -5.43 -6.29
CA ASP A 24 12.55 -5.71 -7.67
C ASP A 24 13.44 -4.62 -8.26
N SER A 25 13.80 -3.62 -7.48
CA SER A 25 14.73 -2.57 -7.90
C SER A 25 16.16 -2.85 -7.40
N SER A 26 17.15 -2.58 -8.25
CA SER A 26 18.56 -2.65 -7.84
C SER A 26 19.18 -1.25 -7.87
N PRO A 27 19.55 -0.66 -6.71
CA PRO A 27 19.33 -1.15 -5.34
C PRO A 27 17.85 -1.15 -4.90
N VAL A 28 17.53 -1.99 -3.90
CA VAL A 28 16.19 -2.02 -3.26
C VAL A 28 15.79 -0.64 -2.77
N ARG A 29 14.55 -0.24 -3.04
CA ARG A 29 14.04 1.11 -2.71
C ARG A 29 12.90 1.02 -1.71
N ASN A 30 12.97 1.88 -0.68
CA ASN A 30 11.95 1.97 0.35
C ASN A 30 11.21 3.30 0.24
N PHE A 31 9.89 3.24 0.30
CA PHE A 31 9.01 4.40 0.29
C PHE A 31 8.26 4.49 1.62
N VAL A 32 7.86 5.70 1.95
CA VAL A 32 6.99 5.99 3.08
C VAL A 32 5.89 6.90 2.58
N GLY A 33 4.68 6.62 2.98
CA GLY A 33 3.51 7.33 2.52
C GLY A 33 2.42 7.45 3.58
N VAL A 34 1.28 7.90 3.12
CA VAL A 34 0.05 7.98 3.91
C VAL A 34 -1.12 7.50 3.08
N GLY A 35 -2.10 6.92 3.74
CA GLY A 35 -3.30 6.45 3.08
C GLY A 35 -4.54 6.53 3.95
N GLY A 36 -5.67 6.22 3.32
CA GLY A 36 -6.96 6.09 3.96
C GLY A 36 -7.64 4.80 3.53
N ARG A 37 -8.51 4.28 4.39
CA ARG A 37 -9.31 3.10 4.11
C ARG A 37 -10.72 3.24 4.64
N VAL A 38 -11.63 2.55 3.99
CA VAL A 38 -13.02 2.39 4.43
C VAL A 38 -13.41 0.92 4.28
N ALA A 39 -14.07 0.37 5.29
CA ALA A 39 -14.55 -0.99 5.27
C ALA A 39 -16.03 -1.04 5.66
N PHE A 40 -16.77 -1.93 5.02
CA PHE A 40 -18.18 -2.17 5.26
C PHE A 40 -18.38 -3.62 5.73
N ALA A 41 -18.99 -3.80 6.89
CA ALA A 41 -19.28 -5.12 7.44
C ALA A 41 -20.43 -5.77 6.64
N VAL A 42 -20.12 -6.87 5.97
CA VAL A 42 -21.12 -7.76 5.33
C VAL A 42 -21.61 -8.79 6.32
N ARG A 43 -20.70 -9.24 7.19
CA ARG A 43 -20.94 -10.14 8.32
C ARG A 43 -19.98 -9.79 9.46
N PRO A 44 -20.24 -10.24 10.71
CA PRO A 44 -19.33 -9.97 11.84
C PRO A 44 -17.88 -10.37 11.60
N SER A 45 -17.66 -11.37 10.75
CA SER A 45 -16.32 -11.89 10.41
C SER A 45 -15.87 -11.53 9.01
N ILE A 46 -16.66 -10.80 8.21
CA ILE A 46 -16.35 -10.49 6.81
C ILE A 46 -16.68 -9.02 6.53
N GLN A 47 -15.68 -8.30 6.06
CA GLN A 47 -15.82 -6.92 5.61
C GLN A 47 -15.36 -6.79 4.15
N LEU A 48 -15.92 -5.83 3.42
CA LEU A 48 -15.40 -5.35 2.15
C LEU A 48 -14.66 -4.05 2.40
N GLU A 49 -13.41 -3.98 1.96
CA GLU A 49 -12.52 -2.86 2.24
C GLU A 49 -12.03 -2.23 0.95
N ALA A 50 -12.02 -0.90 0.92
CA ALA A 50 -11.35 -0.10 -0.09
C ALA A 50 -10.28 0.75 0.58
N GLU A 51 -9.11 0.87 -0.05
CA GLU A 51 -8.03 1.70 0.44
C GLU A 51 -7.29 2.39 -0.70
N MET A 52 -6.70 3.53 -0.36
CA MET A 52 -5.82 4.28 -1.24
C MET A 52 -4.65 4.84 -0.43
N ALA A 53 -3.44 4.73 -0.98
CA ALA A 53 -2.23 5.24 -0.35
C ALA A 53 -1.36 5.98 -1.36
N TYR A 54 -0.70 7.02 -0.90
CA TYR A 54 0.26 7.80 -1.66
C TYR A 54 1.61 7.77 -0.96
N ASP A 55 2.61 7.23 -1.64
CA ASP A 55 3.99 7.23 -1.21
C ASP A 55 4.71 8.49 -1.65
N PHE A 56 5.37 9.14 -0.69
CA PHE A 56 6.05 10.40 -0.91
C PHE A 56 7.22 10.26 -1.88
N LYS A 57 7.42 11.33 -2.65
CA LYS A 57 8.53 11.44 -3.61
C LYS A 57 9.88 11.18 -2.95
N ARG A 58 10.65 10.29 -3.55
CA ARG A 58 12.05 10.07 -3.21
C ARG A 58 12.94 10.50 -4.36
N ASN A 59 13.97 11.28 -4.04
CA ASN A 59 15.01 11.67 -4.97
C ASN A 59 16.05 10.54 -5.06
N TYR A 60 16.37 10.17 -6.28
CA TYR A 60 17.44 9.21 -6.58
C TYR A 60 18.41 9.86 -7.54
N THR A 61 19.68 9.94 -7.13
CA THR A 61 20.77 10.37 -8.01
C THR A 61 21.42 9.14 -8.60
N SER A 62 21.37 9.00 -9.90
CA SER A 62 22.03 7.91 -10.63
C SER A 62 23.19 8.48 -11.45
N THR A 63 24.34 7.82 -11.39
CA THR A 63 25.52 8.19 -12.16
C THR A 63 25.53 7.40 -13.47
N PHE A 64 25.48 8.10 -14.58
CA PHE A 64 25.61 7.53 -15.92
C PHE A 64 26.96 7.88 -16.51
N THR A 65 27.69 6.85 -16.97
CA THR A 65 28.98 7.06 -17.69
C THR A 65 28.88 6.37 -19.05
N ASN A 66 29.08 7.15 -20.11
CA ASN A 66 29.17 6.64 -21.49
C ASN A 66 30.63 6.44 -21.98
N GLY A 67 31.60 6.44 -21.03
CA GLY A 67 33.03 6.33 -21.32
C GLY A 67 33.72 7.65 -21.66
N VAL A 68 32.97 8.71 -21.93
CA VAL A 68 33.49 10.04 -22.28
C VAL A 68 33.00 11.12 -21.32
N SER A 69 31.79 10.99 -20.83
CA SER A 69 31.19 11.90 -19.85
C SER A 69 30.44 11.13 -18.75
N THR A 70 30.46 11.69 -17.55
CA THR A 70 29.68 11.19 -16.41
C THR A 70 28.59 12.20 -16.11
N GLU A 71 27.35 11.79 -16.16
CA GLU A 71 26.18 12.64 -15.90
C GLU A 71 25.47 12.16 -14.62
N LEU A 72 25.15 13.08 -13.71
CA LEU A 72 24.35 12.83 -12.52
C LEU A 72 22.90 13.14 -12.88
N VAL A 73 22.04 12.10 -12.82
CA VAL A 73 20.62 12.23 -13.13
C VAL A 73 19.81 12.12 -11.85
N ASP A 74 19.14 13.20 -11.49
CA ASP A 74 18.20 13.23 -10.38
C ASP A 74 16.80 12.87 -10.88
N SER A 75 16.25 11.78 -10.34
CA SER A 75 14.89 11.30 -10.64
C SER A 75 14.06 11.24 -9.38
N GLN A 76 12.81 11.67 -9.49
CA GLN A 76 11.83 11.58 -8.41
C GLN A 76 10.82 10.46 -8.74
N LEU A 77 10.71 9.49 -7.87
CA LEU A 77 9.72 8.41 -7.96
C LEU A 77 8.72 8.55 -6.83
N HIS A 78 7.44 8.45 -7.15
CA HIS A 78 6.34 8.32 -6.18
C HIS A 78 5.35 7.28 -6.67
N THR A 79 4.60 6.69 -5.74
CA THR A 79 3.65 5.63 -6.04
C THR A 79 2.28 5.97 -5.47
N LEU A 80 1.24 5.63 -6.21
CA LEU A 80 -0.15 5.67 -5.76
C LEU A 80 -0.70 4.25 -5.83
N HIS A 81 -1.14 3.73 -4.70
CA HIS A 81 -1.78 2.42 -4.56
C HIS A 81 -3.28 2.58 -4.39
N GLY A 82 -4.06 1.72 -5.02
CA GLY A 82 -5.50 1.66 -4.83
C GLY A 82 -5.97 0.21 -4.82
N TYR A 83 -6.60 -0.23 -3.71
CA TYR A 83 -7.00 -1.62 -3.52
C TYR A 83 -8.43 -1.75 -3.02
N PHE A 84 -9.08 -2.84 -3.43
CA PHE A 84 -10.40 -3.24 -2.97
C PHE A 84 -10.46 -4.76 -2.81
N GLY A 85 -11.11 -5.23 -1.72
CA GLY A 85 -11.30 -6.67 -1.52
C GLY A 85 -11.83 -7.04 -0.15
N PRO A 86 -12.03 -8.35 0.09
CA PRO A 86 -12.51 -8.86 1.36
C PRO A 86 -11.44 -8.86 2.45
N LYS A 87 -11.88 -8.57 3.67
CA LYS A 87 -11.16 -8.77 4.93
C LYS A 87 -11.92 -9.80 5.77
N PHE A 88 -11.24 -10.84 6.22
CA PHE A 88 -11.77 -11.89 7.10
C PHE A 88 -11.15 -11.72 8.47
N GLN A 89 -11.98 -11.56 9.51
CA GLN A 89 -11.55 -11.25 10.86
C GLN A 89 -12.14 -12.21 11.91
N THR A 90 -11.52 -12.28 13.08
CA THR A 90 -11.93 -13.16 14.20
C THR A 90 -13.20 -12.73 14.93
N GLY A 91 -14.04 -11.89 14.30
CA GLY A 91 -15.29 -11.41 14.88
C GLY A 91 -15.29 -9.91 15.14
N SER A 92 -16.19 -9.43 15.99
CA SER A 92 -16.45 -8.01 16.27
C SER A 92 -15.92 -7.54 17.63
N GLY A 93 -15.04 -8.31 18.27
CA GLY A 93 -14.47 -7.99 19.59
C GLY A 93 -13.56 -6.75 19.58
N PRO A 94 -13.04 -6.37 20.76
CA PRO A 94 -12.10 -5.26 20.89
C PRO A 94 -10.72 -5.57 20.31
N PHE A 95 -10.33 -6.83 20.23
CA PHE A 95 -9.09 -7.28 19.60
C PHE A 95 -9.43 -8.26 18.49
N ARG A 96 -8.89 -8.01 17.28
CA ARG A 96 -9.17 -8.81 16.10
C ARG A 96 -7.87 -9.12 15.37
N VAL A 97 -7.75 -10.35 14.91
CA VAL A 97 -6.75 -10.75 13.91
C VAL A 97 -7.50 -10.93 12.60
N PHE A 98 -6.88 -10.55 11.50
CA PHE A 98 -7.50 -10.65 10.19
C PHE A 98 -6.50 -11.07 9.11
N ILE A 99 -7.06 -11.60 8.03
CA ILE A 99 -6.42 -11.78 6.73
C ILE A 99 -7.21 -11.03 5.68
N THR A 100 -6.55 -10.58 4.64
CA THR A 100 -7.17 -9.85 3.55
C THR A 100 -6.60 -10.29 2.21
N GLY A 101 -7.42 -10.20 1.16
CA GLY A 101 -6.98 -10.38 -0.21
C GLY A 101 -7.64 -9.31 -1.07
N LYS A 102 -6.85 -8.35 -1.52
CA LYS A 102 -7.33 -7.19 -2.28
C LYS A 102 -6.79 -7.21 -3.70
N ALA A 103 -7.56 -6.68 -4.63
CA ALA A 103 -7.14 -6.44 -6.00
C ALA A 103 -7.23 -4.94 -6.31
N GLY A 104 -6.35 -4.44 -7.16
CA GLY A 104 -6.32 -3.02 -7.46
C GLY A 104 -5.25 -2.64 -8.46
N PHE A 105 -4.60 -1.52 -8.21
CA PHE A 105 -3.58 -0.99 -9.10
C PHE A 105 -2.47 -0.28 -8.34
N ASP A 106 -1.28 -0.30 -8.95
CA ASP A 106 -0.15 0.55 -8.59
C ASP A 106 0.17 1.49 -9.75
N ASN A 107 0.19 2.77 -9.45
CA ASN A 107 0.59 3.80 -10.40
C ASN A 107 1.95 4.37 -10.00
N PHE A 108 2.93 4.19 -10.86
CA PHE A 108 4.28 4.70 -10.70
C PHE A 108 4.46 5.98 -11.52
N SER A 109 4.77 7.07 -10.88
CA SER A 109 5.07 8.34 -11.54
C SER A 109 6.53 8.72 -11.34
N VAL A 110 7.23 8.89 -12.47
CA VAL A 110 8.64 9.27 -12.50
C VAL A 110 8.76 10.68 -13.05
N ASN A 111 9.20 11.62 -12.23
CA ASN A 111 9.54 12.98 -12.67
C ASN A 111 11.05 13.07 -12.87
N ASN A 112 11.46 13.22 -14.12
CA ASN A 112 12.86 13.41 -14.51
C ASN A 112 13.14 14.89 -14.63
N GLN A 113 13.98 15.45 -13.78
CA GLN A 113 14.34 16.86 -13.87
C GLN A 113 15.43 17.12 -14.92
N ASN A 114 16.28 16.11 -15.27
CA ASN A 114 17.35 16.22 -16.26
C ASN A 114 17.69 14.85 -16.88
N ALA A 115 16.71 14.06 -17.31
CA ALA A 115 16.99 12.71 -17.78
C ALA A 115 17.32 12.64 -19.26
N THR A 116 18.50 12.23 -19.58
CA THR A 116 18.78 11.47 -20.80
C THR A 116 18.10 10.09 -20.74
N THR A 117 17.69 9.60 -21.88
CA THR A 117 16.82 8.42 -22.13
C THR A 117 17.25 7.11 -21.44
N GLY A 118 18.45 7.06 -20.84
CA GLY A 118 19.04 5.85 -20.27
C GLY A 118 18.45 5.38 -18.94
N PHE A 119 18.12 6.28 -18.01
CA PHE A 119 17.61 5.91 -16.68
C PHE A 119 16.21 5.30 -16.74
N VAL A 120 15.33 5.89 -17.55
CA VAL A 120 13.96 5.40 -17.75
C VAL A 120 13.95 3.97 -18.29
N ASN A 121 14.87 3.65 -19.19
CA ASN A 121 15.00 2.31 -19.76
C ASN A 121 15.56 1.30 -18.74
N GLN A 122 16.43 1.71 -17.83
CA GLN A 122 17.05 0.82 -16.84
C GLN A 122 16.09 0.45 -15.70
N VAL A 123 15.22 1.35 -15.29
CA VAL A 123 14.18 1.07 -14.26
C VAL A 123 12.92 0.48 -14.90
N GLY A 124 12.76 0.63 -16.22
CA GLY A 124 11.59 0.13 -16.98
C GLY A 124 10.26 0.76 -16.59
N LEU A 125 10.28 1.83 -15.81
CA LEU A 125 9.11 2.58 -15.37
C LEU A 125 9.03 3.87 -16.18
N THR A 126 7.95 4.03 -16.94
CA THR A 126 7.63 5.30 -17.61
C THR A 126 6.73 6.13 -16.70
N ASN A 127 6.76 7.45 -16.86
CA ASN A 127 5.88 8.35 -16.11
C ASN A 127 4.40 7.98 -16.32
N GLY A 128 3.66 7.78 -15.22
CA GLY A 128 2.24 7.43 -15.25
C GLY A 128 1.94 5.95 -15.57
N SER A 129 2.91 5.05 -15.43
CA SER A 129 2.67 3.62 -15.62
C SER A 129 1.77 3.06 -14.52
N THR A 130 0.61 2.51 -14.93
CA THR A 130 -0.34 1.85 -14.03
C THR A 130 -0.35 0.36 -14.30
N PHE A 131 -0.19 -0.44 -13.25
CA PHE A 131 -0.21 -1.89 -13.32
C PHE A 131 -1.34 -2.43 -12.45
N PHE A 132 -1.96 -3.52 -12.90
CA PHE A 132 -2.82 -4.31 -12.04
C PHE A 132 -2.01 -4.91 -10.90
N ALA A 133 -2.58 -4.91 -9.69
CA ALA A 133 -1.91 -5.42 -8.51
C ALA A 133 -2.85 -6.25 -7.63
N LEU A 134 -2.25 -7.19 -6.89
CA LEU A 134 -2.89 -8.00 -5.86
C LEU A 134 -2.19 -7.75 -4.52
N TYR A 135 -2.97 -7.73 -3.45
CA TYR A 135 -2.45 -7.54 -2.10
C TYR A 135 -3.02 -8.60 -1.14
N PRO A 136 -2.42 -9.79 -1.06
CA PRO A 136 -2.63 -10.70 0.05
C PRO A 136 -1.90 -10.18 1.30
N GLY A 137 -2.61 -10.09 2.41
CA GLY A 137 -2.05 -9.56 3.65
C GLY A 137 -2.78 -10.04 4.89
N GLY A 138 -2.35 -9.55 6.03
CA GLY A 138 -2.99 -9.80 7.31
C GLY A 138 -2.45 -8.88 8.39
N GLY A 139 -3.12 -8.88 9.51
CA GLY A 139 -2.76 -7.99 10.59
C GLY A 139 -3.63 -8.13 11.82
N PHE A 140 -3.58 -7.11 12.62
CA PHE A 140 -4.39 -7.04 13.83
C PHE A 140 -4.98 -5.64 14.02
N GLU A 141 -6.10 -5.62 14.72
CA GLU A 141 -6.83 -4.41 15.14
C GLU A 141 -7.07 -4.47 16.65
N ALA A 142 -6.95 -3.34 17.31
CA ALA A 142 -7.28 -3.20 18.71
C ALA A 142 -8.15 -1.95 18.92
N PHE A 143 -9.34 -2.12 19.50
CA PHE A 143 -10.33 -1.06 19.70
C PHE A 143 -10.59 -0.80 21.17
N ALA A 144 -10.68 0.49 21.52
CA ALA A 144 -11.22 0.98 22.78
C ALA A 144 -12.48 1.80 22.46
N GLY A 145 -13.66 1.15 22.51
CA GLY A 145 -14.90 1.75 22.02
C GLY A 145 -14.88 1.95 20.50
N PRO A 146 -15.21 3.15 20.01
CA PRO A 146 -15.25 3.44 18.59
C PRO A 146 -13.87 3.72 17.96
N ILE A 147 -12.84 3.91 18.80
CA ILE A 147 -11.49 4.27 18.34
C ILE A 147 -10.58 3.07 18.48
N GLY A 148 -9.74 2.81 17.48
CA GLY A 148 -8.78 1.73 17.48
C GLY A 148 -7.50 2.07 16.73
N ILE A 149 -6.61 1.10 16.74
CA ILE A 149 -5.38 1.09 15.95
C ILE A 149 -5.36 -0.19 15.10
N ARG A 150 -4.76 -0.11 13.94
CA ARG A 150 -4.56 -1.25 13.04
C ARG A 150 -3.12 -1.30 12.56
N ALA A 151 -2.56 -2.51 12.55
CA ALA A 151 -1.32 -2.84 11.87
C ALA A 151 -1.58 -3.96 10.86
N GLU A 152 -1.05 -3.81 9.67
CA GLU A 152 -1.19 -4.74 8.56
C GLU A 152 0.13 -4.90 7.83
N ILE A 153 0.43 -6.11 7.37
CA ILE A 153 1.57 -6.45 6.54
C ILE A 153 1.11 -7.38 5.43
N GLY A 154 1.65 -7.21 4.24
CA GLY A 154 1.30 -8.05 3.10
C GLY A 154 2.33 -7.96 1.98
N ASP A 155 2.04 -8.73 0.93
CA ASP A 155 2.80 -8.75 -0.31
C ASP A 155 2.03 -7.95 -1.37
N ASP A 156 2.63 -6.86 -1.82
CA ASP A 156 2.13 -6.04 -2.90
C ASP A 156 2.67 -6.58 -4.22
N ILE A 157 1.81 -7.25 -4.99
CA ILE A 157 2.19 -7.98 -6.20
C ILE A 157 1.64 -7.25 -7.42
N TYR A 158 2.46 -6.43 -8.07
CA TYR A 158 2.05 -5.83 -9.33
C TYR A 158 2.51 -6.64 -10.54
N PHE A 159 1.74 -6.55 -11.63
CA PHE A 159 1.97 -7.35 -12.83
C PHE A 159 2.49 -6.48 -13.98
N ARG A 160 3.79 -6.62 -14.26
CA ARG A 160 4.48 -6.02 -15.40
C ARG A 160 5.34 -7.07 -16.08
N SER A 161 4.87 -7.64 -17.18
CA SER A 161 5.54 -8.76 -17.87
C SER A 161 5.81 -9.99 -16.97
N GLY A 162 5.14 -10.05 -15.81
CA GLY A 162 5.26 -11.07 -14.78
C GLY A 162 4.91 -10.49 -13.41
N PRO A 163 4.78 -11.33 -12.37
CA PRO A 163 4.52 -10.88 -11.00
C PRO A 163 5.80 -10.30 -10.38
N HIS A 164 5.67 -9.16 -9.69
CA HIS A 164 6.72 -8.48 -8.93
C HIS A 164 6.27 -8.31 -7.49
N ASN A 165 6.92 -9.03 -6.58
CA ASN A 165 6.57 -9.11 -5.17
C ASN A 165 7.27 -8.03 -4.35
N ASN A 166 6.51 -7.29 -3.54
CA ASN A 166 6.99 -6.18 -2.74
C ASN A 166 6.40 -6.21 -1.34
N LEU A 167 7.22 -5.98 -0.34
CA LEU A 167 6.73 -5.90 1.02
C LEU A 167 6.03 -4.56 1.25
N ARG A 168 4.79 -4.61 1.75
CA ARG A 168 4.05 -3.44 2.20
C ARG A 168 3.58 -3.62 3.63
N ALA A 169 3.71 -2.58 4.45
CA ALA A 169 3.23 -2.56 5.82
C ALA A 169 2.53 -1.24 6.11
N THR A 170 1.38 -1.30 6.80
CA THR A 170 0.61 -0.12 7.17
C THR A 170 0.31 -0.10 8.66
N PHE A 171 0.29 1.10 9.24
CA PHE A 171 -0.06 1.32 10.64
C PHE A 171 -0.81 2.62 10.82
N GLY A 172 -1.90 2.61 11.57
CA GLY A 172 -2.65 3.86 11.83
C GLY A 172 -3.89 3.71 12.69
N PRO A 173 -4.53 4.86 13.00
CA PRO A 173 -5.79 4.90 13.70
C PRO A 173 -6.95 4.41 12.83
N GLN A 174 -7.95 3.86 13.49
CA GLN A 174 -9.19 3.37 12.88
C GLN A 174 -10.38 3.73 13.76
N PHE A 175 -11.49 4.08 13.13
CA PHE A 175 -12.76 4.41 13.76
C PHE A 175 -13.83 3.44 13.26
N ARG A 176 -14.71 3.00 14.15
CA ARG A 176 -15.84 2.12 13.83
C ARG A 176 -17.17 2.72 14.27
N PHE A 177 -18.20 2.52 13.45
CA PHE A 177 -19.53 3.08 13.62
C PHE A 177 -20.60 2.02 13.47
#